data_c8ccafc568f3017a1902ca1edb139e6b
#
_entry.id   c8ccafc568f3017a1902ca1edb139e6b
#
_cell.length_a   1.000
_cell.length_b   1.000
_cell.length_c   1.000
_cell.angle_alpha   90.00
_cell.angle_beta   90.00
_cell.angle_gamma   90.00
#
_symmetry.space_group_name_H-M   'P 1'
#
loop_
_entity.id
_entity.type
_entity.pdbx_description
1 polymer ?
#
loop_
_entity_poly.entity_id
_entity_poly.type
_entity_poly.pdbx_seq_one_letter_code
_entity_poly.pdbx_strand_id
1 'polypeptide(L)'
;MSHELRTPLNGIVGFTDLLLGTALEETQREYLTIVDQSANLLLGIVTDILDFSKIEAGKLELDVEQTDLYELVIQLTNFLNIQLKAKRLEFYLNIAPNVPKYIWVDALRIKQVLMNLLSNATKFTEKGTIELSISVVSEGPDQAVLCFSVKDTGIGIKQEKLEKIFEAFSQEDNSMTKRYGGTGLGLTIS
;
A
#
# COMPACT_ATOMS: atom_id res chain seq x y z
N MET A 1 17.07 10.31 13.77
CA MET A 1 16.28 10.96 12.68
C MET A 1 14.91 10.32 12.44
N SER A 2 14.77 8.97 12.34
CA SER A 2 13.44 8.32 12.11
C SER A 2 12.41 8.65 13.19
N HIS A 3 12.75 8.54 14.45
CA HIS A 3 11.86 8.83 15.57
C HIS A 3 11.56 10.33 15.72
N GLU A 4 12.51 11.19 15.40
CA GLU A 4 12.38 12.65 15.54
C GLU A 4 11.38 13.27 14.56
N LEU A 5 11.24 12.69 13.35
CA LEU A 5 10.23 13.12 12.38
C LEU A 5 8.86 12.46 12.64
N ARG A 6 8.83 11.21 13.07
CA ARG A 6 7.58 10.48 13.32
C ARG A 6 6.82 11.01 14.53
N THR A 7 7.52 11.37 15.60
CA THR A 7 6.89 11.83 16.85
C THR A 7 6.02 13.07 16.67
N PRO A 8 6.49 14.19 16.08
CA PRO A 8 5.64 15.37 15.88
C PRO A 8 4.50 15.09 14.88
N LEU A 9 4.72 14.29 13.85
CA LEU A 9 3.67 13.93 12.89
C LEU A 9 2.57 13.09 13.52
N ASN A 10 2.92 12.09 14.33
CA ASN A 10 1.94 11.32 15.09
C ASN A 10 1.15 12.20 16.07
N GLY A 11 1.81 13.23 16.64
CA GLY A 11 1.14 14.23 17.46
C GLY A 11 0.09 15.02 16.66
N ILE A 12 0.44 15.48 15.46
CA ILE A 12 -0.49 16.20 14.58
C ILE A 12 -1.68 15.31 14.22
N VAL A 13 -1.44 14.09 13.72
CA VAL A 13 -2.51 13.12 13.38
C VAL A 13 -3.39 12.84 14.59
N GLY A 14 -2.80 12.51 15.74
CA GLY A 14 -3.57 12.18 16.94
C GLY A 14 -4.47 13.33 17.44
N PHE A 15 -3.96 14.56 17.44
CA PHE A 15 -4.79 15.72 17.83
C PHE A 15 -5.84 16.08 16.77
N THR A 16 -5.53 15.88 15.49
CA THR A 16 -6.50 16.10 14.41
C THR A 16 -7.65 15.10 14.50
N ASP A 17 -7.34 13.82 14.74
CA ASP A 17 -8.35 12.77 14.95
C ASP A 17 -9.25 13.07 16.15
N LEU A 18 -8.66 13.48 17.28
CA LEU A 18 -9.42 13.88 18.48
C LEU A 18 -10.36 15.03 18.19
N LEU A 19 -9.90 16.06 17.48
CA LEU A 19 -10.72 17.22 17.11
C LEU A 19 -11.84 16.83 16.14
N LEU A 20 -11.57 15.97 15.15
CA LEU A 20 -12.57 15.47 14.20
C LEU A 20 -13.69 14.67 14.88
N GLY A 21 -13.42 14.10 16.07
CA GLY A 21 -14.40 13.43 16.93
C GLY A 21 -15.27 14.36 17.76
N THR A 22 -15.01 15.68 17.75
CA THR A 22 -15.80 16.67 18.52
C THR A 22 -16.90 17.35 17.69
N ALA A 23 -17.70 18.17 18.33
CA ALA A 23 -18.67 19.03 17.64
C ALA A 23 -17.91 20.18 16.94
N LEU A 24 -17.89 20.14 15.61
CA LEU A 24 -17.21 21.12 14.76
C LEU A 24 -18.20 21.79 13.82
N GLU A 25 -17.95 23.03 13.48
CA GLU A 25 -18.58 23.70 12.34
C GLU A 25 -18.10 23.06 11.03
N GLU A 26 -18.91 23.13 9.98
CA GLU A 26 -18.62 22.48 8.69
C GLU A 26 -17.26 22.90 8.12
N THR A 27 -16.96 24.20 8.15
CA THR A 27 -15.68 24.77 7.71
C THR A 27 -14.48 24.25 8.53
N GLN A 28 -14.65 24.13 9.85
CA GLN A 28 -13.60 23.58 10.72
C GLN A 28 -13.33 22.12 10.43
N ARG A 29 -14.38 21.33 10.20
CA ARG A 29 -14.28 19.92 9.82
C ARG A 29 -13.55 19.76 8.49
N GLU A 30 -13.87 20.62 7.50
CA GLU A 30 -13.18 20.61 6.21
C GLU A 30 -11.68 20.88 6.36
N TYR A 31 -11.30 21.93 7.11
CA TYR A 31 -9.90 22.26 7.35
C TYR A 31 -9.14 21.15 8.08
N LEU A 32 -9.74 20.59 9.14
CA LEU A 32 -9.11 19.49 9.88
C LEU A 32 -8.97 18.24 9.03
N THR A 33 -9.93 17.94 8.15
CA THR A 33 -9.81 16.82 7.20
C THR A 33 -8.63 17.01 6.25
N ILE A 34 -8.40 18.23 5.77
CA ILE A 34 -7.25 18.55 4.91
C ILE A 34 -5.92 18.41 5.69
N VAL A 35 -5.90 18.86 6.94
CA VAL A 35 -4.71 18.74 7.81
C VAL A 35 -4.40 17.27 8.07
N ASP A 36 -5.42 16.47 8.43
CA ASP A 36 -5.27 15.04 8.67
C ASP A 36 -4.72 14.31 7.45
N GLN A 37 -5.34 14.51 6.28
CA GLN A 37 -4.89 13.92 5.02
C GLN A 37 -3.44 14.31 4.69
N SER A 38 -3.07 15.58 4.91
CA SER A 38 -1.72 16.08 4.65
C SER A 38 -0.68 15.47 5.60
N ALA A 39 -1.03 15.36 6.89
CA ALA A 39 -0.17 14.77 7.91
C ALA A 39 0.04 13.27 7.69
N ASN A 40 -1.02 12.53 7.35
CA ASN A 40 -0.96 11.11 7.02
C ASN A 40 -0.15 10.86 5.74
N LEU A 41 -0.30 11.69 4.71
CA LEU A 41 0.50 11.64 3.50
C LEU A 41 1.99 11.84 3.82
N LEU A 42 2.33 12.87 4.63
CA LEU A 42 3.71 13.15 5.01
C LEU A 42 4.31 12.02 5.85
N LEU A 43 3.53 11.44 6.76
CA LEU A 43 3.94 10.29 7.57
C LEU A 43 4.27 9.08 6.67
N GLY A 44 3.45 8.82 5.65
CA GLY A 44 3.69 7.80 4.63
C GLY A 44 5.02 8.04 3.89
N ILE A 45 5.24 9.27 3.39
CA ILE A 45 6.48 9.64 2.68
C ILE A 45 7.71 9.44 3.56
N VAL A 46 7.67 9.91 4.81
CA VAL A 46 8.77 9.75 5.76
C VAL A 46 9.05 8.26 6.01
N THR A 47 8.01 7.46 6.18
CA THR A 47 8.14 6.01 6.40
C THR A 47 8.78 5.33 5.20
N ASP A 48 8.34 5.64 3.98
CA ASP A 48 8.90 5.10 2.74
C ASP A 48 10.39 5.43 2.60
N ILE A 49 10.79 6.69 2.84
CA ILE A 49 12.20 7.11 2.78
C ILE A 49 13.06 6.36 3.79
N LEU A 50 12.55 6.14 5.00
CA LEU A 50 13.26 5.44 6.05
C LEU A 50 13.37 3.94 5.76
N ASP A 51 12.33 3.32 5.24
CA ASP A 51 12.34 1.93 4.81
C ASP A 51 13.31 1.73 3.65
N PHE A 52 13.26 2.59 2.63
CA PHE A 52 14.22 2.60 1.52
C PHE A 52 15.66 2.70 2.01
N SER A 53 15.94 3.65 2.92
CA SER A 53 17.29 3.82 3.49
C SER A 53 17.79 2.60 4.28
N LYS A 54 16.87 1.87 4.96
CA LYS A 54 17.21 0.62 5.66
C LYS A 54 17.49 -0.52 4.68
N ILE A 55 16.73 -0.60 3.59
CA ILE A 55 16.92 -1.60 2.53
C ILE A 55 18.28 -1.39 1.86
N GLU A 56 18.60 -0.15 1.44
CA GLU A 56 19.90 0.19 0.84
C GLU A 56 21.08 -0.11 1.76
N ALA A 57 20.92 0.12 3.06
CA ALA A 57 21.95 -0.16 4.03
C ALA A 57 22.06 -1.66 4.43
N GLY A 58 21.18 -2.54 3.90
CA GLY A 58 21.10 -3.95 4.30
C GLY A 58 20.72 -4.16 5.77
N LYS A 59 20.02 -3.19 6.38
CA LYS A 59 19.63 -3.17 7.81
C LYS A 59 18.14 -3.41 8.04
N LEU A 60 17.42 -3.84 7.01
CA LEU A 60 16.02 -4.23 7.18
C LEU A 60 15.98 -5.61 7.85
N GLU A 61 15.49 -5.65 9.06
CA GLU A 61 15.19 -6.88 9.79
C GLU A 61 13.71 -7.20 9.61
N LEU A 62 13.40 -8.47 9.28
CA LEU A 62 12.03 -8.95 9.14
C LEU A 62 11.54 -9.46 10.49
N ASP A 63 10.34 -9.03 10.90
CA ASP A 63 9.64 -9.54 12.08
C ASP A 63 8.72 -10.68 11.65
N VAL A 64 9.27 -11.90 11.64
CA VAL A 64 8.58 -13.08 11.14
C VAL A 64 7.71 -13.69 12.23
N GLU A 65 6.39 -13.70 12.01
CA GLU A 65 5.38 -14.25 12.90
C GLU A 65 4.42 -15.20 12.18
N GLN A 66 3.73 -16.06 12.94
CA GLN A 66 2.68 -16.90 12.38
C GLN A 66 1.46 -16.05 12.05
N THR A 67 1.13 -15.97 10.77
CA THR A 67 0.10 -15.10 10.23
C THR A 67 -1.01 -15.90 9.56
N ASP A 68 -2.27 -15.56 9.85
CA ASP A 68 -3.42 -16.04 9.06
C ASP A 68 -3.49 -15.23 7.76
N LEU A 69 -3.05 -15.86 6.66
CA LEU A 69 -2.97 -15.22 5.35
C LEU A 69 -4.35 -14.78 4.82
N TYR A 70 -5.37 -15.59 5.08
CA TYR A 70 -6.72 -15.27 4.61
C TYR A 70 -7.28 -14.04 5.32
N GLU A 71 -7.10 -13.96 6.64
CA GLU A 71 -7.52 -12.80 7.41
C GLU A 71 -6.76 -11.54 7.00
N LEU A 72 -5.43 -11.63 6.81
CA LEU A 72 -4.60 -10.54 6.33
C LEU A 72 -5.13 -9.97 5.02
N VAL A 73 -5.42 -10.83 4.05
CA VAL A 73 -5.90 -10.43 2.72
C VAL A 73 -7.32 -9.84 2.80
N ILE A 74 -8.20 -10.41 3.61
CA ILE A 74 -9.56 -9.87 3.81
C ILE A 74 -9.49 -8.46 4.42
N GLN A 75 -8.63 -8.23 5.41
CA GLN A 75 -8.45 -6.90 6.01
C GLN A 75 -7.99 -5.88 4.97
N LEU A 76 -7.04 -6.23 4.11
CA LEU A 76 -6.56 -5.37 3.01
C LEU A 76 -7.66 -5.04 2.02
N THR A 77 -8.43 -6.04 1.59
CA THR A 77 -9.51 -5.84 0.62
C THR A 77 -10.64 -4.99 1.19
N ASN A 78 -10.96 -5.15 2.48
CA ASN A 78 -11.95 -4.31 3.15
C ASN A 78 -11.55 -2.84 3.19
N PHE A 79 -10.27 -2.54 3.41
CA PHE A 79 -9.76 -1.17 3.37
C PHE A 79 -9.91 -0.54 1.97
N LEU A 80 -9.68 -1.31 0.91
CA LEU A 80 -9.79 -0.83 -0.47
C LEU A 80 -11.25 -0.69 -0.95
N ASN A 81 -12.20 -1.38 -0.33
CA ASN A 81 -13.59 -1.43 -0.76
C ASN A 81 -14.24 -0.04 -0.92
N ILE A 82 -13.86 0.93 -0.09
CA ILE A 82 -14.40 2.30 -0.16
C ILE A 82 -13.98 2.95 -1.49
N GLN A 83 -12.69 2.84 -1.84
CA GLN A 83 -12.14 3.44 -3.07
C GLN A 83 -12.66 2.72 -4.32
N LEU A 84 -12.74 1.38 -4.27
CA LEU A 84 -13.27 0.55 -5.35
C LEU A 84 -14.73 0.90 -5.65
N LYS A 85 -15.57 1.02 -4.62
CA LYS A 85 -16.98 1.43 -4.77
C LYS A 85 -17.12 2.85 -5.32
N ALA A 86 -16.31 3.80 -4.85
CA ALA A 86 -16.34 5.18 -5.35
C ALA A 86 -16.04 5.27 -6.84
N LYS A 87 -15.14 4.42 -7.35
CA LYS A 87 -14.80 4.32 -8.77
C LYS A 87 -15.66 3.31 -9.56
N ARG A 88 -16.54 2.54 -8.88
CA ARG A 88 -17.31 1.45 -9.48
C ARG A 88 -16.43 0.40 -10.16
N LEU A 89 -15.29 0.07 -9.53
CA LEU A 89 -14.41 -0.99 -9.99
C LEU A 89 -14.86 -2.33 -9.40
N GLU A 90 -14.76 -3.39 -10.19
CA GLU A 90 -14.98 -4.76 -9.73
C GLU A 90 -13.67 -5.32 -9.17
N PHE A 91 -13.75 -5.99 -8.02
CA PHE A 91 -12.59 -6.61 -7.38
C PHE A 91 -12.79 -8.11 -7.23
N TYR A 92 -11.80 -8.86 -7.66
CA TYR A 92 -11.77 -10.31 -7.56
C TYR A 92 -10.62 -10.76 -6.67
N LEU A 93 -10.91 -11.63 -5.70
CA LEU A 93 -9.93 -12.28 -4.86
C LEU A 93 -9.91 -13.78 -5.18
N ASN A 94 -8.76 -14.29 -5.61
CA ASN A 94 -8.53 -15.66 -6.00
C ASN A 94 -7.42 -16.27 -5.14
N ILE A 95 -7.75 -17.16 -4.23
CA ILE A 95 -6.76 -17.90 -3.42
C ILE A 95 -6.83 -19.37 -3.84
N ALA A 96 -5.75 -19.90 -4.37
CA ALA A 96 -5.70 -21.29 -4.79
C ALA A 96 -5.92 -22.25 -3.60
N PRO A 97 -6.64 -23.37 -3.78
CA PRO A 97 -7.03 -24.26 -2.68
C PRO A 97 -5.87 -24.87 -1.89
N ASN A 98 -4.67 -24.94 -2.52
CA ASN A 98 -3.46 -25.46 -1.91
C ASN A 98 -2.61 -24.40 -1.17
N VAL A 99 -3.07 -23.15 -1.08
CA VAL A 99 -2.41 -22.10 -0.31
C VAL A 99 -2.62 -22.34 1.17
N PRO A 100 -1.55 -22.44 1.98
CA PRO A 100 -1.69 -22.68 3.41
C PRO A 100 -2.36 -21.49 4.12
N LYS A 101 -3.23 -21.78 5.07
CA LYS A 101 -3.93 -20.75 5.85
C LYS A 101 -2.97 -19.97 6.75
N TYR A 102 -2.05 -20.67 7.41
CA TYR A 102 -1.08 -20.08 8.33
C TYR A 102 0.31 -20.16 7.71
N ILE A 103 1.00 -19.02 7.68
CA ILE A 103 2.35 -18.89 7.15
C ILE A 103 3.23 -18.10 8.12
N TRP A 104 4.53 -18.33 8.09
CA TRP A 104 5.50 -17.57 8.86
C TRP A 104 6.08 -16.46 7.99
N VAL A 105 5.65 -15.22 8.22
CA VAL A 105 6.04 -14.04 7.43
C VAL A 105 6.02 -12.78 8.29
N ASP A 106 6.66 -11.74 7.81
CA ASP A 106 6.43 -10.37 8.31
C ASP A 106 5.11 -9.85 7.71
N ALA A 107 4.04 -9.92 8.52
CA ALA A 107 2.69 -9.53 8.11
C ALA A 107 2.61 -8.04 7.70
N LEU A 108 3.40 -7.17 8.37
CA LEU A 108 3.43 -5.74 8.05
C LEU A 108 4.03 -5.51 6.67
N ARG A 109 5.10 -6.19 6.33
CA ARG A 109 5.77 -6.06 5.02
C ARG A 109 4.92 -6.63 3.89
N ILE A 110 4.28 -7.78 4.10
CA ILE A 110 3.32 -8.31 3.11
C ILE A 110 2.17 -7.33 2.89
N LYS A 111 1.60 -6.77 3.96
CA LYS A 111 0.57 -5.72 3.84
C LYS A 111 1.08 -4.51 3.05
N GLN A 112 2.28 -4.03 3.34
CA GLN A 112 2.89 -2.88 2.66
C GLN A 112 3.03 -3.12 1.15
N VAL A 113 3.61 -4.26 0.75
CA VAL A 113 3.76 -4.64 -0.66
C VAL A 113 2.40 -4.73 -1.36
N LEU A 114 1.46 -5.48 -0.79
CA LEU A 114 0.13 -5.65 -1.38
C LEU A 114 -0.64 -4.33 -1.47
N MET A 115 -0.55 -3.48 -0.44
CA MET A 115 -1.17 -2.15 -0.47
C MET A 115 -0.58 -1.26 -1.55
N ASN A 116 0.74 -1.28 -1.77
CA ASN A 116 1.39 -0.55 -2.85
C ASN A 116 0.86 -1.00 -4.22
N LEU A 117 0.79 -2.30 -4.46
CA LEU A 117 0.31 -2.84 -5.73
C LEU A 117 -1.19 -2.54 -5.94
N LEU A 118 -2.03 -2.81 -4.95
CA LEU A 118 -3.47 -2.65 -5.03
C LEU A 118 -3.90 -1.18 -5.11
N SER A 119 -3.21 -0.29 -4.38
CA SER A 119 -3.48 1.15 -4.48
C SER A 119 -3.08 1.70 -5.85
N ASN A 120 -1.96 1.24 -6.43
CA ASN A 120 -1.58 1.58 -7.80
C ASN A 120 -2.61 1.06 -8.81
N ALA A 121 -3.03 -0.20 -8.71
CA ALA A 121 -4.08 -0.76 -9.55
C ALA A 121 -5.38 0.07 -9.47
N THR A 122 -5.83 0.43 -8.26
CA THR A 122 -7.02 1.25 -8.06
C THR A 122 -6.85 2.67 -8.59
N LYS A 123 -5.66 3.24 -8.47
CA LYS A 123 -5.31 4.58 -8.92
C LYS A 123 -5.36 4.68 -10.45
N PHE A 124 -4.75 3.72 -11.15
CA PHE A 124 -4.59 3.74 -12.60
C PHE A 124 -5.67 3.02 -13.39
N THR A 125 -6.67 2.44 -12.71
CA THR A 125 -7.87 1.89 -13.33
C THR A 125 -9.03 2.87 -13.12
N GLU A 126 -9.58 3.41 -14.20
CA GLU A 126 -10.74 4.29 -14.14
C GLU A 126 -12.06 3.48 -14.19
N LYS A 127 -12.09 2.42 -14.99
CA LYS A 127 -13.23 1.48 -15.15
C LYS A 127 -12.69 0.09 -15.43
N GLY A 128 -13.37 -0.93 -14.94
CA GLY A 128 -13.03 -2.33 -15.19
C GLY A 128 -12.75 -3.09 -13.90
N THR A 129 -11.74 -3.94 -13.91
CA THR A 129 -11.52 -4.95 -12.89
C THR A 129 -10.12 -4.90 -12.31
N ILE A 130 -10.01 -5.27 -11.03
CA ILE A 130 -8.75 -5.52 -10.32
C ILE A 130 -8.85 -6.91 -9.73
N GLU A 131 -7.83 -7.73 -9.92
CA GLU A 131 -7.75 -9.09 -9.39
C GLU A 131 -6.51 -9.25 -8.54
N LEU A 132 -6.67 -9.78 -7.32
CA LEU A 132 -5.60 -10.29 -6.48
C LEU A 132 -5.65 -11.81 -6.48
N SER A 133 -4.61 -12.46 -7.00
CA SER A 133 -4.48 -13.91 -7.03
C SER A 133 -3.32 -14.37 -6.17
N ILE A 134 -3.52 -15.43 -5.39
CA ILE A 134 -2.47 -16.05 -4.55
C ILE A 134 -2.40 -17.52 -4.91
N SER A 135 -1.19 -17.99 -5.25
CA SER A 135 -0.95 -19.39 -5.64
C SER A 135 0.37 -19.91 -5.08
N VAL A 136 0.47 -21.22 -4.96
CA VAL A 136 1.71 -21.91 -4.61
C VAL A 136 2.50 -22.16 -5.90
N VAL A 137 3.72 -21.63 -5.96
CA VAL A 137 4.64 -21.83 -7.10
C VAL A 137 5.44 -23.13 -6.92
N SER A 138 5.94 -23.34 -5.69
CA SER A 138 6.62 -24.57 -5.32
C SER A 138 6.42 -24.84 -3.84
N GLU A 139 6.42 -26.13 -3.48
CA GLU A 139 6.23 -26.60 -2.12
C GLU A 139 7.36 -27.58 -1.78
N GLY A 140 7.96 -27.36 -0.61
CA GLY A 140 8.96 -28.26 -0.02
C GLY A 140 8.47 -28.79 1.33
N PRO A 141 9.29 -29.59 2.04
CA PRO A 141 8.88 -30.20 3.30
C PRO A 141 8.46 -29.20 4.40
N ASP A 142 9.18 -28.07 4.49
CA ASP A 142 9.00 -27.08 5.55
C ASP A 142 8.78 -25.64 5.04
N GLN A 143 8.69 -25.47 3.72
CA GLN A 143 8.55 -24.15 3.11
C GLN A 143 7.78 -24.21 1.80
N ALA A 144 7.10 -23.13 1.46
CA ALA A 144 6.43 -22.94 0.19
C ALA A 144 6.78 -21.58 -0.41
N VAL A 145 6.89 -21.50 -1.73
CA VAL A 145 6.99 -20.24 -2.47
C VAL A 145 5.59 -19.86 -2.92
N LEU A 146 5.09 -18.74 -2.42
CA LEU A 146 3.81 -18.20 -2.81
C LEU A 146 3.99 -17.07 -3.83
N CYS A 147 3.15 -17.07 -4.85
CA CYS A 147 3.04 -15.98 -5.81
C CYS A 147 1.80 -15.14 -5.47
N PHE A 148 2.02 -13.84 -5.23
CA PHE A 148 0.97 -12.83 -5.14
C PHE A 148 0.93 -12.07 -6.46
N SER A 149 -0.18 -12.10 -7.16
CA SER A 149 -0.35 -11.42 -8.45
C SER A 149 -1.49 -10.42 -8.35
N VAL A 150 -1.19 -9.16 -8.67
CA VAL A 150 -2.20 -8.10 -8.81
C VAL A 150 -2.31 -7.77 -10.29
N LYS A 151 -3.51 -7.96 -10.84
CA LYS A 151 -3.83 -7.66 -12.24
C LYS A 151 -4.89 -6.58 -12.29
N ASP A 152 -4.70 -5.58 -13.12
CA ASP A 152 -5.64 -4.52 -13.38
C ASP A 152 -5.96 -4.39 -14.88
N THR A 153 -7.06 -3.71 -15.21
CA THR A 153 -7.47 -3.39 -16.58
C THR A 153 -7.30 -1.89 -16.87
N GLY A 154 -6.37 -1.25 -16.19
CA GLY A 154 -6.09 0.18 -16.33
C GLY A 154 -5.33 0.55 -17.58
N ILE A 155 -4.66 1.70 -17.54
CA ILE A 155 -3.94 2.29 -18.68
C ILE A 155 -2.72 1.47 -19.13
N GLY A 156 -2.26 0.53 -18.31
CA GLY A 156 -1.03 -0.23 -18.56
C GLY A 156 0.24 0.62 -18.44
N ILE A 157 1.39 -0.03 -18.65
CA ILE A 157 2.72 0.58 -18.59
C ILE A 157 3.40 0.37 -19.93
N LYS A 158 3.98 1.43 -20.50
CA LYS A 158 4.72 1.36 -21.75
C LYS A 158 5.97 0.49 -21.58
N GLN A 159 6.26 -0.38 -22.58
CA GLN A 159 7.38 -1.33 -22.56
C GLN A 159 8.74 -0.66 -22.18
N GLU A 160 9.00 0.49 -22.71
CA GLU A 160 10.24 1.29 -22.47
C GLU A 160 10.37 1.81 -21.03
N LYS A 161 9.30 1.73 -20.24
CA LYS A 161 9.26 2.20 -18.86
C LYS A 161 9.25 1.08 -17.83
N LEU A 162 9.03 -0.18 -18.25
CA LEU A 162 8.92 -1.32 -17.34
C LEU A 162 10.17 -1.52 -16.46
N GLU A 163 11.37 -1.24 -16.99
CA GLU A 163 12.60 -1.33 -16.21
C GLU A 163 12.75 -0.17 -15.21
N LYS A 164 12.19 0.99 -15.54
CA LYS A 164 12.33 2.23 -14.75
C LYS A 164 11.32 2.35 -13.60
N ILE A 165 10.21 1.65 -13.64
CA ILE A 165 9.19 1.76 -12.59
C ILE A 165 9.64 1.25 -11.22
N PHE A 166 10.70 0.45 -11.18
CA PHE A 166 11.34 -0.04 -9.94
C PHE A 166 12.49 0.85 -9.45
N GLU A 167 12.90 1.85 -10.25
CA GLU A 167 13.92 2.82 -9.84
C GLU A 167 13.32 3.78 -8.81
N ALA A 168 14.07 4.07 -7.74
CA ALA A 168 13.64 4.98 -6.70
C ALA A 168 13.34 6.38 -7.28
N PHE A 169 12.25 6.99 -6.79
CA PHE A 169 11.78 8.31 -7.24
C PHE A 169 11.38 8.40 -8.72
N SER A 170 11.29 7.28 -9.43
CA SER A 170 10.85 7.24 -10.82
C SER A 170 9.33 7.43 -10.90
N GLN A 171 8.89 8.39 -11.74
CA GLN A 171 7.47 8.66 -12.00
C GLN A 171 7.25 8.87 -13.48
N GLU A 172 6.12 8.40 -13.99
CA GLU A 172 5.89 8.29 -15.44
C GLU A 172 5.80 9.61 -16.21
N ASP A 173 5.21 10.67 -15.60
CA ASP A 173 5.09 12.02 -16.22
C ASP A 173 4.71 13.09 -15.19
N ASN A 174 5.23 14.31 -15.36
CA ASN A 174 4.88 15.52 -14.58
C ASN A 174 3.37 15.90 -14.66
N SER A 175 2.66 15.46 -15.70
CA SER A 175 1.21 15.68 -15.85
C SER A 175 0.38 14.72 -15.00
N MET A 176 0.84 13.47 -14.80
CA MET A 176 0.21 12.45 -13.98
C MET A 176 0.46 12.71 -12.48
N THR A 177 1.60 13.29 -12.12
CA THR A 177 1.94 13.68 -10.74
C THR A 177 0.95 14.69 -10.17
N LYS A 178 0.49 15.64 -10.98
CA LYS A 178 -0.51 16.64 -10.57
C LYS A 178 -1.89 16.05 -10.31
N ARG A 179 -2.23 14.92 -10.96
CA ARG A 179 -3.57 14.33 -10.87
C ARG A 179 -3.67 13.21 -9.83
N TYR A 180 -2.57 12.49 -9.57
CA TYR A 180 -2.62 11.27 -8.77
C TYR A 180 -1.60 11.18 -7.62
N GLY A 181 -0.59 12.06 -7.53
CA GLY A 181 0.41 12.08 -6.46
C GLY A 181 1.17 10.77 -6.26
N GLY A 182 2.18 10.76 -5.42
CA GLY A 182 2.92 9.56 -5.03
C GLY A 182 4.39 9.88 -4.75
N THR A 183 5.08 9.04 -3.98
CA THR A 183 6.52 9.19 -3.66
C THR A 183 7.43 8.66 -4.75
N GLY A 184 6.96 7.72 -5.57
CA GLY A 184 7.79 6.94 -6.49
C GLY A 184 8.69 5.91 -5.77
N LEU A 185 8.44 5.65 -4.49
CA LEU A 185 9.20 4.69 -3.69
C LEU A 185 8.45 3.36 -3.49
N GLY A 186 7.13 3.36 -3.64
CA GLY A 186 6.32 2.19 -3.34
C GLY A 186 6.78 0.92 -4.06
N LEU A 187 6.95 0.95 -5.39
CA LEU A 187 7.41 -0.21 -6.17
C LEU A 187 8.87 -0.58 -5.89
N THR A 188 9.72 0.39 -5.55
CA THR A 188 11.12 0.14 -5.19
C THR A 188 11.26 -0.60 -3.86
N ILE A 189 10.32 -0.35 -2.93
CA ILE A 189 10.27 -1.00 -1.61
C ILE A 189 9.62 -2.38 -1.70
N SER A 190 8.82 -2.64 -2.74
CA SER A 190 8.10 -3.90 -2.95
C SER A 190 8.97 -4.96 -3.63
#